data_567c1af1708f71c2a6b42107decf5a90
#
_entry.id   567c1af1708f71c2a6b42107decf5a90
#
_cell.length_a   1.000
_cell.length_b   1.000
_cell.length_c   1.000
_cell.angle_alpha   90.00
_cell.angle_beta   90.00
_cell.angle_gamma   90.00
#
_symmetry.space_group_name_H-M   'P 1'
#
loop_
_entity.id
_entity.type
_entity.pdbx_description
1 polymer ?
#
loop_
_entity_poly.entity_id
_entity_poly.type
_entity_poly.pdbx_seq_one_letter_code
_entity_poly.pdbx_strand_id
1 'polypeptide(L)'
;PHTWEEISNGGYGRPPAEDGDVLYGFEVCVDPDYRRLRIGQRLYRRRKELCQNFELKGIAFAGRMPGYARRKRQYPNPWDYVRAVQEKKVRDQVVNFQMNEGYEPRGILPDYLPADKDSGGNAVLMYWTNPLAPRDTGKAVPGLKERVPSSVRVATVQFMMRKIETIDQFEEQVEYWIDVAADYESDFVVFPELFTLELLSIEGRKLEPAQAIEKISTYTDRFVTFMQKMAVSYNINIIGGSHPTSVRNEDGKNEIRNIAYTFLRDGSVHE
;
A
#
# COMPACT_ATOMS: atom_id res chain seq x y z
N PRO A 1 -5.64 20.94 15.47
CA PRO A 1 -6.11 19.99 16.47
C PRO A 1 -7.64 19.92 16.42
N HIS A 2 -8.20 18.71 16.51
CA HIS A 2 -9.63 18.45 16.55
C HIS A 2 -9.89 17.21 17.43
N THR A 3 -11.09 17.08 17.95
CA THR A 3 -11.54 15.92 18.73
C THR A 3 -12.27 14.91 17.84
N TRP A 4 -12.48 13.71 18.36
CA TRP A 4 -13.29 12.69 17.68
C TRP A 4 -14.73 13.18 17.45
N GLU A 5 -15.31 13.83 18.43
CA GLU A 5 -16.67 14.36 18.37
C GLU A 5 -16.82 15.42 17.28
N GLU A 6 -15.86 16.33 17.19
CA GLU A 6 -15.84 17.38 16.16
C GLU A 6 -15.69 16.81 14.75
N ILE A 7 -14.74 15.89 14.52
CA ILE A 7 -14.49 15.37 13.17
C ILE A 7 -15.57 14.39 12.70
N SER A 8 -16.14 13.60 13.62
CA SER A 8 -17.19 12.63 13.33
C SER A 8 -18.60 13.22 13.36
N ASN A 9 -18.77 14.48 13.80
CA ASN A 9 -20.08 15.08 14.03
C ASN A 9 -20.92 14.23 15.00
N GLY A 10 -20.34 13.86 16.15
CA GLY A 10 -21.00 13.01 17.13
C GLY A 10 -21.25 11.57 16.64
N GLY A 11 -20.48 11.09 15.66
CA GLY A 11 -20.62 9.76 15.07
C GLY A 11 -21.56 9.67 13.84
N TYR A 12 -22.19 10.77 13.46
CA TYR A 12 -23.10 10.80 12.29
C TYR A 12 -22.38 11.09 10.96
N GLY A 13 -21.11 11.43 11.01
CA GLY A 13 -20.35 11.85 9.84
C GLY A 13 -20.68 13.27 9.40
N ARG A 14 -19.87 13.81 8.50
CA ARG A 14 -20.10 15.08 7.84
C ARG A 14 -20.16 14.85 6.32
N PRO A 15 -20.94 15.67 5.59
CA PRO A 15 -20.83 15.65 4.14
C PRO A 15 -19.40 15.99 3.74
N PRO A 16 -18.89 15.44 2.61
CA PRO A 16 -17.57 15.79 2.09
C PRO A 16 -17.49 17.30 1.87
N ALA A 17 -16.31 17.89 2.14
CA ALA A 17 -16.02 19.24 1.71
C ALA A 17 -15.94 19.28 0.18
N GLU A 18 -16.51 20.31 -0.47
CA GLU A 18 -16.56 20.42 -1.93
C GLU A 18 -15.15 20.40 -2.56
N ASP A 19 -14.13 20.91 -1.85
CA ASP A 19 -12.74 20.98 -2.25
C ASP A 19 -11.83 20.04 -1.44
N GLY A 20 -12.42 19.06 -0.75
CA GLY A 20 -11.70 18.10 0.08
C GLY A 20 -10.83 17.15 -0.75
N ASP A 21 -9.52 17.17 -0.51
CA ASP A 21 -8.53 16.36 -1.23
C ASP A 21 -7.91 15.24 -0.38
N VAL A 22 -8.38 15.05 0.86
CA VAL A 22 -7.91 14.04 1.81
C VAL A 22 -9.07 13.24 2.37
N LEU A 23 -8.99 11.91 2.32
CA LEU A 23 -9.94 11.03 2.97
C LEU A 23 -9.67 10.97 4.46
N TYR A 24 -10.62 11.36 5.31
CA TYR A 24 -10.49 11.21 6.75
C TYR A 24 -11.26 9.99 7.26
N GLY A 25 -10.54 9.06 7.92
CA GLY A 25 -11.12 7.89 8.55
C GLY A 25 -11.32 8.09 10.05
N PHE A 26 -12.50 7.86 10.58
CA PHE A 26 -12.70 8.00 12.02
C PHE A 26 -12.65 6.69 12.80
N GLU A 27 -12.97 5.57 12.19
CA GLU A 27 -12.96 4.30 12.91
C GLU A 27 -12.74 3.10 11.99
N VAL A 28 -12.01 2.11 12.49
CA VAL A 28 -11.98 0.74 11.99
C VAL A 28 -12.11 -0.19 13.19
N CYS A 29 -13.19 -0.97 13.21
CA CYS A 29 -13.43 -1.95 14.24
C CYS A 29 -13.54 -3.34 13.63
N VAL A 30 -12.88 -4.33 14.26
CA VAL A 30 -13.01 -5.75 13.89
C VAL A 30 -13.38 -6.50 15.15
N ASP A 31 -14.49 -7.22 15.07
CA ASP A 31 -14.98 -8.08 16.15
C ASP A 31 -13.86 -9.03 16.63
N PRO A 32 -13.64 -9.19 17.94
CA PRO A 32 -12.61 -10.05 18.49
C PRO A 32 -12.61 -11.47 17.93
N ASP A 33 -13.77 -12.06 17.67
CA ASP A 33 -13.92 -13.42 17.16
C ASP A 33 -13.45 -13.56 15.70
N TYR A 34 -13.41 -12.45 14.95
CA TYR A 34 -12.95 -12.39 13.55
C TYR A 34 -11.55 -11.79 13.41
N ARG A 35 -10.83 -11.55 14.51
CA ARG A 35 -9.42 -11.11 14.46
C ARG A 35 -8.54 -12.22 13.92
N ARG A 36 -7.36 -11.87 13.41
CA ARG A 36 -6.39 -12.77 12.73
C ARG A 36 -6.85 -13.29 11.36
N LEU A 37 -8.04 -12.89 10.89
CA LEU A 37 -8.53 -13.18 9.53
C LEU A 37 -8.17 -12.06 8.53
N ARG A 38 -7.24 -11.18 8.88
CA ARG A 38 -6.75 -10.08 8.05
C ARG A 38 -7.81 -9.05 7.65
N ILE A 39 -8.97 -9.04 8.29
CA ILE A 39 -10.07 -8.11 7.98
C ILE A 39 -9.61 -6.66 8.13
N GLY A 40 -8.84 -6.34 9.18
CA GLY A 40 -8.28 -4.99 9.38
C GLY A 40 -7.42 -4.55 8.19
N GLN A 41 -6.50 -5.39 7.72
CA GLN A 41 -5.63 -5.11 6.57
C GLN A 41 -6.45 -4.89 5.29
N ARG A 42 -7.45 -5.74 5.03
CA ARG A 42 -8.36 -5.58 3.88
C ARG A 42 -9.13 -4.28 3.93
N LEU A 43 -9.57 -3.82 5.11
CA LEU A 43 -10.23 -2.52 5.27
C LEU A 43 -9.29 -1.36 4.98
N TYR A 44 -8.02 -1.44 5.42
CA TYR A 44 -7.01 -0.43 5.12
C TYR A 44 -6.70 -0.38 3.62
N ARG A 45 -6.58 -1.53 2.95
CA ARG A 45 -6.42 -1.61 1.48
C ARG A 45 -7.59 -0.97 0.75
N ARG A 46 -8.83 -1.34 1.11
CA ARG A 46 -10.02 -0.76 0.49
C ARG A 46 -10.11 0.77 0.65
N ARG A 47 -9.61 1.31 1.77
CA ARG A 47 -9.48 2.76 1.95
C ARG A 47 -8.46 3.37 0.97
N LYS A 48 -7.31 2.72 0.76
CA LYS A 48 -6.31 3.18 -0.20
C LYS A 48 -6.87 3.14 -1.63
N GLU A 49 -7.52 2.04 -2.02
CA GLU A 49 -8.19 1.93 -3.33
C GLU A 49 -9.24 3.04 -3.53
N LEU A 50 -10.05 3.30 -2.50
CA LEU A 50 -11.03 4.38 -2.54
C LEU A 50 -10.34 5.74 -2.76
N CYS A 51 -9.28 6.02 -2.00
CA CYS A 51 -8.49 7.23 -2.13
C CYS A 51 -7.87 7.39 -3.53
N GLN A 52 -7.36 6.30 -4.10
CA GLN A 52 -6.82 6.27 -5.47
C GLN A 52 -7.90 6.49 -6.53
N ASN A 53 -9.05 5.83 -6.40
CA ASN A 53 -10.15 5.94 -7.35
C ASN A 53 -10.78 7.34 -7.39
N PHE A 54 -10.73 8.08 -6.29
CA PHE A 54 -11.15 9.48 -6.20
C PHE A 54 -9.99 10.47 -6.40
N GLU A 55 -8.81 9.99 -6.80
CA GLU A 55 -7.62 10.81 -7.03
C GLU A 55 -7.24 11.72 -5.85
N LEU A 56 -7.61 11.31 -4.62
CA LEU A 56 -7.31 12.09 -3.41
C LEU A 56 -5.82 12.04 -3.08
N LYS A 57 -5.32 13.10 -2.46
CA LYS A 57 -3.89 13.26 -2.09
C LYS A 57 -3.43 12.30 -1.00
N GLY A 58 -4.34 11.79 -0.18
CA GLY A 58 -3.98 10.87 0.90
C GLY A 58 -5.13 10.53 1.84
N ILE A 59 -4.76 9.81 2.89
CA ILE A 59 -5.68 9.37 3.94
C ILE A 59 -5.14 9.85 5.28
N ALA A 60 -5.97 10.51 6.07
CA ALA A 60 -5.67 10.90 7.44
C ALA A 60 -6.62 10.20 8.42
N PHE A 61 -6.15 9.92 9.61
CA PHE A 61 -6.98 9.49 10.75
C PHE A 61 -6.24 9.64 12.07
N ALA A 62 -6.98 9.59 13.17
CA ALA A 62 -6.44 9.57 14.51
C ALA A 62 -6.28 8.12 14.99
N GLY A 63 -5.04 7.68 15.18
CA GLY A 63 -4.69 6.36 15.67
C GLY A 63 -4.64 6.30 17.19
N ARG A 64 -5.22 5.26 17.79
CA ARG A 64 -5.08 4.98 19.21
C ARG A 64 -3.66 4.56 19.58
N MET A 65 -3.26 4.81 20.82
CA MET A 65 -1.97 4.43 21.38
C MET A 65 -2.17 3.59 22.67
N PRO A 66 -2.72 2.37 22.59
CA PRO A 66 -3.19 1.62 23.77
C PRO A 66 -2.07 1.23 24.76
N GLY A 67 -0.82 1.31 24.37
CA GLY A 67 0.32 1.11 25.24
C GLY A 67 0.81 2.35 25.98
N TYR A 68 0.32 3.55 25.61
CA TYR A 68 0.87 4.82 26.10
C TYR A 68 0.63 5.04 27.59
N ALA A 69 -0.59 4.87 28.08
CA ALA A 69 -0.93 5.18 29.48
C ALA A 69 -0.03 4.41 30.47
N ARG A 70 0.28 3.15 30.18
CA ARG A 70 1.17 2.31 31.00
C ARG A 70 2.62 2.78 31.00
N ARG A 71 3.02 3.56 30.01
CA ARG A 71 4.39 4.05 29.80
C ARG A 71 4.52 5.56 30.00
N LYS A 72 3.46 6.24 30.42
CA LYS A 72 3.42 7.70 30.62
C LYS A 72 4.53 8.21 31.54
N ARG A 73 4.93 7.44 32.56
CA ARG A 73 6.04 7.82 33.45
C ARG A 73 7.40 7.83 32.71
N GLN A 74 7.60 6.90 31.77
CA GLN A 74 8.83 6.79 30.96
C GLN A 74 8.82 7.78 29.78
N TYR A 75 7.65 8.05 29.24
CA TYR A 75 7.43 8.97 28.11
C TYR A 75 6.35 10.00 28.47
N PRO A 76 6.69 11.05 29.25
CA PRO A 76 5.71 12.06 29.65
C PRO A 76 5.07 12.79 28.44
N ASN A 77 5.82 12.98 27.37
CA ASN A 77 5.33 13.53 26.11
C ASN A 77 4.85 12.37 25.20
N PRO A 78 3.58 12.36 24.76
CA PRO A 78 3.05 11.33 23.87
C PRO A 78 3.84 11.18 22.56
N TRP A 79 4.41 12.26 22.04
CA TRP A 79 5.20 12.21 20.81
C TRP A 79 6.51 11.44 21.00
N ASP A 80 7.14 11.51 22.17
CA ASP A 80 8.34 10.73 22.46
C ASP A 80 8.04 9.23 22.53
N TYR A 81 6.84 8.87 23.02
CA TYR A 81 6.36 7.50 22.96
C TYR A 81 6.20 7.01 21.53
N VAL A 82 5.55 7.80 20.64
CA VAL A 82 5.39 7.44 19.22
C VAL A 82 6.75 7.29 18.55
N ARG A 83 7.70 8.20 18.81
CA ARG A 83 9.08 8.06 18.31
C ARG A 83 9.76 6.78 18.78
N ALA A 84 9.59 6.41 20.04
CA ALA A 84 10.14 5.16 20.57
C ALA A 84 9.53 3.92 19.92
N VAL A 85 8.24 3.98 19.50
CA VAL A 85 7.60 2.92 18.70
C VAL A 85 8.20 2.87 17.29
N GLN A 86 8.37 4.02 16.62
CA GLN A 86 9.02 4.10 15.30
C GLN A 86 10.46 3.55 15.33
N GLU A 87 11.18 3.82 16.41
CA GLU A 87 12.56 3.34 16.61
C GLU A 87 12.63 1.87 17.08
N LYS A 88 11.46 1.19 17.14
CA LYS A 88 11.34 -0.21 17.62
C LYS A 88 11.84 -0.43 19.06
N LYS A 89 12.00 0.63 19.86
CA LYS A 89 12.33 0.57 21.30
C LYS A 89 11.14 0.15 22.14
N VAL A 90 9.95 0.44 21.66
CA VAL A 90 8.65 0.11 22.29
C VAL A 90 7.76 -0.54 21.24
N ARG A 91 7.02 -1.56 21.64
CA ARG A 91 5.98 -2.16 20.80
C ARG A 91 4.61 -1.63 21.22
N ASP A 92 3.88 -1.04 20.27
CA ASP A 92 2.47 -0.71 20.38
C ASP A 92 1.72 -1.39 19.23
N GLN A 93 0.75 -2.23 19.57
CA GLN A 93 0.09 -3.08 18.57
C GLN A 93 -0.63 -2.28 17.49
N VAL A 94 -1.29 -1.17 17.88
CA VAL A 94 -2.08 -0.36 16.93
C VAL A 94 -1.17 0.53 16.10
N VAL A 95 -0.26 1.26 16.74
CA VAL A 95 0.66 2.18 16.04
C VAL A 95 1.57 1.41 15.09
N ASN A 96 2.12 0.25 15.53
CA ASN A 96 2.95 -0.58 14.65
C ASN A 96 2.17 -1.12 13.46
N PHE A 97 0.92 -1.60 13.67
CA PHE A 97 0.07 -2.06 12.57
C PHE A 97 -0.16 -0.95 11.54
N GLN A 98 -0.51 0.25 11.99
CA GLN A 98 -0.75 1.39 11.09
C GLN A 98 0.50 1.82 10.32
N MET A 99 1.67 1.80 10.96
CA MET A 99 2.95 2.07 10.27
C MET A 99 3.31 0.99 9.27
N ASN A 100 3.05 -0.29 9.57
CA ASN A 100 3.27 -1.40 8.64
C ASN A 100 2.36 -1.29 7.40
N GLU A 101 1.17 -0.71 7.57
CA GLU A 101 0.28 -0.36 6.45
C GLU A 101 0.74 0.90 5.67
N GLY A 102 1.92 1.45 5.96
CA GLY A 102 2.49 2.59 5.24
C GLY A 102 2.01 3.96 5.71
N TYR A 103 1.33 4.04 6.87
CA TYR A 103 0.95 5.33 7.45
C TYR A 103 2.07 5.90 8.30
N GLU A 104 2.26 7.21 8.21
CA GLU A 104 3.26 7.96 8.94
C GLU A 104 2.64 8.79 10.06
N PRO A 105 3.20 8.77 11.27
CA PRO A 105 2.76 9.67 12.33
C PRO A 105 3.18 11.12 12.01
N ARG A 106 2.23 12.04 12.08
CA ARG A 106 2.42 13.48 11.76
C ARG A 106 2.32 14.38 12.97
N GLY A 107 1.78 13.91 14.08
CA GLY A 107 1.64 14.68 15.31
C GLY A 107 0.75 14.02 16.32
N ILE A 108 0.57 14.68 17.46
CA ILE A 108 -0.35 14.23 18.51
C ILE A 108 -1.61 15.11 18.47
N LEU A 109 -2.74 14.44 18.64
CA LEU A 109 -4.04 15.08 18.90
C LEU A 109 -4.33 14.92 20.40
N PRO A 110 -4.08 15.96 21.22
CA PRO A 110 -4.37 15.90 22.65
C PRO A 110 -5.88 15.89 22.87
N ASP A 111 -6.31 15.16 23.90
CA ASP A 111 -7.72 15.02 24.31
C ASP A 111 -8.67 14.66 23.15
N TYR A 112 -8.14 13.90 22.19
CA TYR A 112 -8.90 13.47 21.01
C TYR A 112 -10.11 12.62 21.39
N LEU A 113 -9.93 11.67 22.28
CA LEU A 113 -10.99 10.82 22.83
C LEU A 113 -10.77 10.64 24.34
N PRO A 114 -11.28 11.54 25.20
CA PRO A 114 -11.03 11.51 26.64
C PRO A 114 -11.44 10.19 27.33
N ALA A 115 -12.40 9.47 26.76
CA ALA A 115 -12.84 8.17 27.25
C ALA A 115 -11.81 7.04 27.04
N ASP A 116 -10.84 7.21 26.12
CA ASP A 116 -9.78 6.24 25.86
C ASP A 116 -8.65 6.33 26.89
N LYS A 117 -8.85 5.67 28.03
CA LYS A 117 -7.89 5.67 29.14
C LYS A 117 -6.56 5.02 28.77
N ASP A 118 -6.56 4.03 27.88
CA ASP A 118 -5.34 3.32 27.46
C ASP A 118 -4.38 4.22 26.66
N SER A 119 -4.93 5.13 25.86
CA SER A 119 -4.18 6.16 25.12
C SER A 119 -4.02 7.48 25.92
N GLY A 120 -4.51 7.51 27.17
CA GLY A 120 -4.51 8.71 28.01
C GLY A 120 -5.28 9.88 27.38
N GLY A 121 -6.36 9.61 26.66
CA GLY A 121 -7.18 10.59 25.94
C GLY A 121 -6.59 11.08 24.62
N ASN A 122 -5.32 10.80 24.34
CA ASN A 122 -4.62 11.29 23.14
C ASN A 122 -4.77 10.32 21.96
N ALA A 123 -4.52 10.86 20.74
CA ALA A 123 -4.34 10.05 19.55
C ALA A 123 -3.12 10.53 18.76
N VAL A 124 -2.57 9.66 17.93
CA VAL A 124 -1.56 10.02 16.94
C VAL A 124 -2.25 10.31 15.61
N LEU A 125 -1.99 11.48 15.02
CA LEU A 125 -2.43 11.79 13.67
C LEU A 125 -1.57 10.97 12.70
N MET A 126 -2.18 10.02 12.04
CA MET A 126 -1.58 9.18 11.02
C MET A 126 -1.95 9.69 9.64
N TYR A 127 -1.01 9.65 8.72
CA TYR A 127 -1.21 10.08 7.34
C TYR A 127 -0.56 9.10 6.36
N TRP A 128 -1.29 8.75 5.32
CA TRP A 128 -0.77 8.04 4.16
C TRP A 128 -0.87 8.95 2.94
N THR A 129 0.25 9.19 2.27
CA THR A 129 0.29 9.95 1.03
C THR A 129 -0.04 9.03 -0.13
N ASN A 130 -1.00 9.42 -0.97
CA ASN A 130 -1.30 8.68 -2.19
C ASN A 130 -0.23 8.98 -3.25
N PRO A 131 0.68 8.05 -3.54
CA PRO A 131 1.75 8.30 -4.52
C PRO A 131 1.26 8.35 -5.96
N LEU A 132 0.03 7.88 -6.22
CA LEU A 132 -0.60 7.89 -7.54
C LEU A 132 -1.48 9.13 -7.77
N ALA A 133 -1.62 10.01 -6.78
CA ALA A 133 -2.37 11.26 -6.95
C ALA A 133 -1.66 12.19 -7.94
N PRO A 134 -2.42 13.00 -8.69
CA PRO A 134 -1.84 14.05 -9.53
C PRO A 134 -0.90 14.93 -8.68
N ARG A 135 0.33 15.12 -9.14
CA ARG A 135 1.32 15.91 -8.41
C ARG A 135 1.00 17.40 -8.57
N ASP A 136 0.67 18.05 -7.48
CA ASP A 136 0.82 19.52 -7.39
C ASP A 136 2.32 19.85 -7.47
N THR A 137 2.76 20.49 -8.55
CA THR A 137 4.16 20.84 -8.84
C THR A 137 4.75 21.90 -7.87
N GLY A 138 4.28 21.97 -6.62
CA GLY A 138 4.54 23.13 -5.76
C GLY A 138 5.14 22.89 -4.38
N LYS A 139 5.08 21.73 -3.76
CA LYS A 139 5.69 21.52 -2.43
C LYS A 139 6.17 20.10 -2.24
N ALA A 140 7.49 19.94 -2.18
CA ALA A 140 8.09 18.70 -1.65
C ALA A 140 7.63 18.53 -0.19
N VAL A 141 6.99 17.41 0.13
CA VAL A 141 6.73 17.02 1.52
C VAL A 141 8.10 16.75 2.17
N PRO A 142 8.46 17.39 3.30
CA PRO A 142 9.72 17.10 3.96
C PRO A 142 9.76 15.62 4.33
N GLY A 143 10.61 14.86 3.65
CA GLY A 143 10.80 13.43 3.92
C GLY A 143 11.35 13.20 5.32
N LEU A 144 10.84 12.18 6.00
CA LEU A 144 11.52 11.57 7.12
C LEU A 144 12.92 11.13 6.66
N LYS A 145 13.93 11.33 7.48
CA LYS A 145 15.30 10.83 7.19
C LYS A 145 15.19 9.34 6.91
N GLU A 146 15.54 8.93 5.71
CA GLU A 146 15.61 7.52 5.31
C GLU A 146 16.51 6.79 6.31
N ARG A 147 15.93 5.83 7.00
CA ARG A 147 16.66 4.93 7.87
C ARG A 147 17.15 3.77 7.03
N VAL A 148 18.45 3.62 6.88
CA VAL A 148 19.02 2.43 6.22
C VAL A 148 18.61 1.20 7.03
N PRO A 149 17.83 0.27 6.46
CA PRO A 149 17.41 -0.93 7.16
C PRO A 149 18.62 -1.83 7.44
N SER A 150 18.65 -2.45 8.62
CA SER A 150 19.70 -3.41 8.98
C SER A 150 19.51 -4.78 8.32
N SER A 151 18.31 -5.06 7.81
CA SER A 151 17.96 -6.30 7.12
C SER A 151 16.82 -6.02 6.14
N VAL A 152 16.78 -6.77 5.05
CA VAL A 152 15.74 -6.74 4.03
C VAL A 152 15.15 -8.14 3.91
N ARG A 153 13.82 -8.25 3.97
CA ARG A 153 13.10 -9.51 3.76
C ARG A 153 12.61 -9.59 2.32
N VAL A 154 13.01 -10.64 1.63
CA VAL A 154 12.63 -10.89 0.23
C VAL A 154 11.79 -12.18 0.17
N ALA A 155 10.60 -12.09 -0.42
CA ALA A 155 9.79 -13.23 -0.77
C ALA A 155 9.97 -13.55 -2.26
N THR A 156 10.27 -14.79 -2.59
CA THR A 156 10.33 -15.26 -3.98
C THR A 156 9.11 -16.11 -4.29
N VAL A 157 8.45 -15.85 -5.42
CA VAL A 157 7.25 -16.56 -5.83
C VAL A 157 7.63 -17.75 -6.71
N GLN A 158 7.27 -18.94 -6.29
CA GLN A 158 7.24 -20.10 -7.16
C GLN A 158 5.91 -20.10 -7.92
N PHE A 159 5.87 -19.34 -9.02
CA PHE A 159 4.65 -19.12 -9.79
C PHE A 159 4.31 -20.36 -10.62
N MET A 160 3.13 -20.91 -10.42
CA MET A 160 2.63 -22.02 -11.21
C MET A 160 1.63 -21.50 -12.24
N MET A 161 2.04 -21.50 -13.51
CA MET A 161 1.16 -21.11 -14.62
C MET A 161 -0.04 -22.06 -14.70
N ARG A 162 -1.22 -21.49 -14.89
CA ARG A 162 -2.50 -22.19 -15.00
C ARG A 162 -3.16 -21.85 -16.33
N LYS A 163 -4.16 -22.62 -16.70
CA LYS A 163 -5.07 -22.22 -17.77
C LYS A 163 -6.04 -21.21 -17.20
N ILE A 164 -6.03 -19.99 -17.74
CA ILE A 164 -6.93 -18.89 -17.38
C ILE A 164 -7.78 -18.52 -18.60
N GLU A 165 -8.94 -17.93 -18.36
CA GLU A 165 -9.89 -17.50 -19.40
C GLU A 165 -9.94 -15.97 -19.51
N THR A 166 -9.53 -15.24 -18.47
CA THR A 166 -9.52 -13.78 -18.43
C THR A 166 -8.26 -13.25 -17.79
N ILE A 167 -7.91 -12.01 -18.12
CA ILE A 167 -6.78 -11.32 -17.48
C ILE A 167 -7.06 -11.05 -15.98
N ASP A 168 -8.34 -10.92 -15.59
CA ASP A 168 -8.71 -10.72 -14.18
C ASP A 168 -8.30 -11.93 -13.33
N GLN A 169 -8.41 -13.16 -13.87
CA GLN A 169 -7.95 -14.38 -13.19
C GLN A 169 -6.41 -14.37 -12.99
N PHE A 170 -5.66 -13.84 -13.95
CA PHE A 170 -4.22 -13.63 -13.79
C PHE A 170 -3.94 -12.62 -12.68
N GLU A 171 -4.63 -11.47 -12.69
CA GLU A 171 -4.49 -10.43 -11.69
C GLU A 171 -4.83 -10.95 -10.29
N GLU A 172 -5.91 -11.72 -10.13
CA GLU A 172 -6.27 -12.37 -8.85
C GLU A 172 -5.18 -13.33 -8.34
N GLN A 173 -4.58 -14.12 -9.24
CA GLN A 173 -3.49 -15.02 -8.87
C GLN A 173 -2.23 -14.28 -8.45
N VAL A 174 -1.88 -13.21 -9.15
CA VAL A 174 -0.72 -12.36 -8.83
C VAL A 174 -0.97 -11.63 -7.51
N GLU A 175 -2.16 -11.04 -7.33
CA GLU A 175 -2.55 -10.35 -6.10
C GLU A 175 -2.45 -11.27 -4.88
N TYR A 176 -2.89 -12.54 -5.02
CA TYR A 176 -2.77 -13.52 -3.94
C TYR A 176 -1.32 -13.67 -3.43
N TRP A 177 -0.34 -13.76 -4.32
CA TRP A 177 1.07 -13.90 -3.93
C TRP A 177 1.63 -12.62 -3.31
N ILE A 178 1.21 -11.46 -3.80
CA ILE A 178 1.58 -10.17 -3.23
C ILE A 178 0.99 -10.03 -1.82
N ASP A 179 -0.27 -10.43 -1.64
CA ASP A 179 -0.95 -10.46 -0.34
C ASP A 179 -0.20 -11.34 0.67
N VAL A 180 0.16 -12.55 0.27
CA VAL A 180 0.94 -13.48 1.11
C VAL A 180 2.30 -12.87 1.49
N ALA A 181 3.03 -12.29 0.52
CA ALA A 181 4.34 -11.67 0.79
C ALA A 181 4.23 -10.48 1.73
N ALA A 182 3.20 -9.63 1.55
CA ALA A 182 2.94 -8.49 2.42
C ALA A 182 2.61 -8.91 3.85
N ASP A 183 1.86 -10.01 4.03
CA ASP A 183 1.52 -10.55 5.34
C ASP A 183 2.74 -11.07 6.12
N TYR A 184 3.74 -11.58 5.41
CA TYR A 184 5.03 -11.94 6.00
C TYR A 184 5.91 -10.71 6.26
N GLU A 185 5.36 -9.49 6.11
CA GLU A 185 6.11 -8.23 6.26
C GLU A 185 7.36 -8.20 5.39
N SER A 186 7.26 -8.72 4.15
CA SER A 186 8.37 -8.71 3.20
C SER A 186 8.58 -7.30 2.64
N ASP A 187 9.84 -6.90 2.46
CA ASP A 187 10.18 -5.62 1.83
C ASP A 187 10.08 -5.70 0.32
N PHE A 188 10.34 -6.90 -0.23
CA PHE A 188 10.24 -7.19 -1.66
C PHE A 188 9.52 -8.51 -1.90
N VAL A 189 8.72 -8.54 -2.98
CA VAL A 189 8.26 -9.78 -3.59
C VAL A 189 8.82 -9.88 -5.01
N VAL A 190 9.32 -11.07 -5.38
CA VAL A 190 10.00 -11.32 -6.66
C VAL A 190 9.22 -12.37 -7.45
N PHE A 191 8.73 -11.99 -8.62
CA PHE A 191 8.11 -12.89 -9.59
C PHE A 191 9.15 -13.44 -10.57
N PRO A 192 8.93 -14.63 -11.12
CA PRO A 192 9.87 -15.22 -12.07
C PRO A 192 9.85 -14.56 -13.44
N GLU A 193 10.89 -14.82 -14.21
CA GLU A 193 10.98 -14.41 -15.60
C GLU A 193 9.79 -14.94 -16.41
N LEU A 194 9.24 -14.10 -17.31
CA LEU A 194 8.20 -14.45 -18.28
C LEU A 194 6.94 -15.13 -17.68
N PHE A 195 6.63 -14.92 -16.39
CA PHE A 195 5.43 -15.50 -15.78
C PHE A 195 4.13 -15.02 -16.45
N THR A 196 4.18 -13.88 -17.13
CA THR A 196 3.06 -13.30 -17.90
C THR A 196 2.73 -14.14 -19.16
N LEU A 197 3.55 -15.15 -19.54
CA LEU A 197 3.19 -16.09 -20.61
C LEU A 197 1.90 -16.85 -20.29
N GLU A 198 1.48 -16.92 -19.04
CA GLU A 198 0.18 -17.47 -18.65
C GLU A 198 -1.00 -16.81 -19.40
N LEU A 199 -0.88 -15.54 -19.73
CA LEU A 199 -1.88 -14.78 -20.48
C LEU A 199 -2.14 -15.35 -21.89
N LEU A 200 -1.21 -16.14 -22.45
CA LEU A 200 -1.43 -16.81 -23.74
C LEU A 200 -2.56 -17.83 -23.70
N SER A 201 -2.88 -18.37 -22.52
CA SER A 201 -3.98 -19.34 -22.40
C SER A 201 -5.36 -18.73 -22.69
N ILE A 202 -5.50 -17.40 -22.60
CA ILE A 202 -6.72 -16.66 -22.94
C ILE A 202 -7.04 -16.76 -24.43
N GLU A 203 -6.01 -16.89 -25.29
CA GLU A 203 -6.20 -16.89 -26.74
C GLU A 203 -6.91 -18.17 -27.26
N GLY A 204 -6.99 -19.23 -26.45
CA GLY A 204 -7.71 -20.46 -26.78
C GLY A 204 -7.15 -21.24 -28.00
N ARG A 205 -6.06 -20.76 -28.61
CA ARG A 205 -5.39 -21.37 -29.75
C ARG A 205 -3.87 -21.35 -29.59
N LYS A 206 -3.19 -22.28 -30.24
CA LYS A 206 -1.74 -22.27 -30.30
C LYS A 206 -1.27 -21.15 -31.25
N LEU A 207 -0.40 -20.29 -30.77
CA LEU A 207 0.26 -19.24 -31.54
C LEU A 207 1.69 -19.68 -31.88
N GLU A 208 2.19 -19.22 -33.03
CA GLU A 208 3.61 -19.33 -33.34
C GLU A 208 4.42 -18.44 -32.38
N PRO A 209 5.68 -18.79 -32.03
CA PRO A 209 6.45 -18.09 -31.00
C PRO A 209 6.50 -16.57 -31.17
N ALA A 210 6.72 -16.08 -32.38
CA ALA A 210 6.77 -14.64 -32.67
C ALA A 210 5.41 -13.96 -32.39
N GLN A 211 4.31 -14.59 -32.82
CA GLN A 211 2.95 -14.08 -32.58
C GLN A 211 2.59 -14.13 -31.09
N ALA A 212 3.07 -15.15 -30.36
CA ALA A 212 2.84 -15.25 -28.92
C ALA A 212 3.50 -14.09 -28.17
N ILE A 213 4.76 -13.78 -28.49
CA ILE A 213 5.49 -12.67 -27.86
C ILE A 213 4.86 -11.32 -28.23
N GLU A 214 4.45 -11.13 -29.48
CA GLU A 214 3.73 -9.94 -29.92
C GLU A 214 2.41 -9.79 -29.16
N LYS A 215 1.67 -10.89 -29.01
CA LYS A 215 0.41 -10.86 -28.27
C LYS A 215 0.60 -10.51 -26.81
N ILE A 216 1.59 -11.08 -26.11
CA ILE A 216 1.90 -10.74 -24.72
C ILE A 216 2.20 -9.25 -24.56
N SER A 217 2.96 -8.66 -25.49
CA SER A 217 3.32 -7.24 -25.42
C SER A 217 2.09 -6.30 -25.48
N THR A 218 0.95 -6.76 -25.94
CA THR A 218 -0.29 -5.97 -25.92
C THR A 218 -0.90 -5.79 -24.52
N TYR A 219 -0.46 -6.59 -23.55
CA TYR A 219 -0.90 -6.50 -22.15
C TYR A 219 -0.02 -5.59 -21.29
N THR A 220 1.07 -5.01 -21.85
CA THR A 220 2.08 -4.25 -21.09
C THR A 220 1.46 -3.14 -20.24
N ASP A 221 0.64 -2.27 -20.80
CA ASP A 221 0.05 -1.12 -20.08
C ASP A 221 -0.80 -1.57 -18.90
N ARG A 222 -1.64 -2.60 -19.12
CA ARG A 222 -2.48 -3.15 -18.05
C ARG A 222 -1.64 -3.82 -16.96
N PHE A 223 -0.64 -4.61 -17.36
CA PHE A 223 0.29 -5.26 -16.44
C PHE A 223 1.03 -4.24 -15.58
N VAL A 224 1.63 -3.22 -16.18
CA VAL A 224 2.38 -2.18 -15.48
C VAL A 224 1.48 -1.41 -14.51
N THR A 225 0.30 -0.99 -14.99
CA THR A 225 -0.68 -0.26 -14.15
C THR A 225 -1.15 -1.11 -12.97
N PHE A 226 -1.47 -2.39 -13.20
CA PHE A 226 -1.89 -3.30 -12.15
C PHE A 226 -0.79 -3.51 -11.10
N MET A 227 0.44 -3.84 -11.52
CA MET A 227 1.56 -4.09 -10.60
C MET A 227 1.93 -2.86 -9.78
N GLN A 228 1.94 -1.66 -10.40
CA GLN A 228 2.16 -0.39 -9.71
C GLN A 228 1.10 -0.16 -8.62
N LYS A 229 -0.18 -0.36 -8.96
CA LYS A 229 -1.28 -0.26 -8.00
C LYS A 229 -1.12 -1.24 -6.83
N MET A 230 -0.71 -2.48 -7.12
CA MET A 230 -0.46 -3.50 -6.09
C MET A 230 0.69 -3.09 -5.16
N ALA A 231 1.81 -2.62 -5.69
CA ALA A 231 2.96 -2.17 -4.89
C ALA A 231 2.56 -1.10 -3.86
N VAL A 232 1.76 -0.13 -4.30
CA VAL A 232 1.25 0.95 -3.44
C VAL A 232 0.21 0.46 -2.43
N SER A 233 -0.77 -0.35 -2.89
CA SER A 233 -1.88 -0.81 -2.04
C SER A 233 -1.41 -1.73 -0.93
N TYR A 234 -0.46 -2.61 -1.24
CA TYR A 234 0.12 -3.56 -0.29
C TYR A 234 1.35 -3.03 0.47
N ASN A 235 1.81 -1.82 0.15
CA ASN A 235 3.01 -1.19 0.73
C ASN A 235 4.25 -2.09 0.64
N ILE A 236 4.45 -2.74 -0.51
CA ILE A 236 5.54 -3.68 -0.78
C ILE A 236 6.22 -3.32 -2.10
N ASN A 237 7.55 -3.51 -2.19
CA ASN A 237 8.23 -3.38 -3.47
C ASN A 237 8.07 -4.68 -4.27
N ILE A 238 7.82 -4.59 -5.58
CA ILE A 238 7.60 -5.74 -6.44
C ILE A 238 8.65 -5.76 -7.54
N ILE A 239 9.41 -6.84 -7.62
CA ILE A 239 10.19 -7.17 -8.82
C ILE A 239 9.27 -8.04 -9.68
N GLY A 240 8.70 -7.45 -10.72
CA GLY A 240 7.64 -8.01 -11.55
C GLY A 240 8.11 -9.06 -12.57
N GLY A 241 9.24 -9.74 -12.29
CA GLY A 241 9.84 -10.65 -13.24
C GLY A 241 10.22 -9.92 -14.53
N SER A 242 10.08 -10.60 -15.66
CA SER A 242 10.23 -9.96 -16.96
C SER A 242 9.00 -10.14 -17.84
N HIS A 243 8.77 -9.18 -18.74
CA HIS A 243 7.60 -9.11 -19.60
C HIS A 243 7.99 -8.67 -21.00
N PRO A 244 7.53 -9.35 -22.07
CA PRO A 244 7.71 -8.89 -23.45
C PRO A 244 6.99 -7.55 -23.65
N THR A 245 7.76 -6.52 -23.97
CA THR A 245 7.26 -5.15 -24.11
C THR A 245 7.63 -4.59 -25.47
N SER A 246 6.66 -3.98 -26.15
CA SER A 246 6.91 -3.27 -27.41
C SER A 246 7.51 -1.91 -27.13
N VAL A 247 8.73 -1.68 -27.62
CA VAL A 247 9.44 -0.40 -27.48
C VAL A 247 9.78 0.16 -28.85
N ARG A 248 9.89 1.48 -28.94
CA ARG A 248 10.38 2.15 -30.17
C ARG A 248 11.89 2.18 -30.14
N ASN A 249 12.53 1.64 -31.18
CA ASN A 249 13.98 1.72 -31.35
C ASN A 249 14.40 3.10 -31.91
N GLU A 250 15.71 3.33 -32.04
CA GLU A 250 16.30 4.58 -32.56
C GLU A 250 15.84 4.91 -33.97
N ASP A 251 15.52 3.92 -34.81
CA ASP A 251 15.00 4.07 -36.16
C ASP A 251 13.49 4.35 -36.22
N GLY A 252 12.82 4.45 -35.04
CA GLY A 252 11.39 4.67 -34.95
C GLY A 252 10.53 3.43 -35.22
N LYS A 253 11.13 2.25 -35.37
CA LYS A 253 10.44 0.97 -35.55
C LYS A 253 10.12 0.33 -34.20
N ASN A 254 8.97 -0.36 -34.11
CA ASN A 254 8.64 -1.14 -32.94
C ASN A 254 9.47 -2.43 -32.91
N GLU A 255 10.08 -2.71 -31.77
CA GLU A 255 10.72 -3.97 -31.45
C GLU A 255 10.21 -4.48 -30.10
N ILE A 256 10.24 -5.78 -29.88
CA ILE A 256 9.82 -6.35 -28.59
C ILE A 256 11.08 -6.73 -27.81
N ARG A 257 11.15 -6.20 -26.58
CA ARG A 257 12.20 -6.50 -25.61
C ARG A 257 11.63 -7.25 -24.43
N ASN A 258 12.42 -8.11 -23.83
CA ASN A 258 12.09 -8.72 -22.55
C ASN A 258 12.57 -7.77 -21.44
N ILE A 259 11.63 -7.04 -20.81
CA ILE A 259 11.93 -5.99 -19.82
C ILE A 259 11.60 -6.50 -18.43
N ALA A 260 12.52 -6.31 -17.48
CA ALA A 260 12.31 -6.58 -16.07
C ALA A 260 11.85 -5.29 -15.37
N TYR A 261 10.62 -5.30 -14.87
CA TYR A 261 10.04 -4.15 -14.19
C TYR A 261 10.21 -4.23 -12.68
N THR A 262 10.53 -3.10 -12.06
CA THR A 262 10.52 -2.94 -10.60
C THR A 262 9.50 -1.87 -10.22
N PHE A 263 8.54 -2.25 -9.39
CA PHE A 263 7.48 -1.37 -8.90
C PHE A 263 7.73 -1.10 -7.42
N LEU A 264 7.97 0.16 -7.08
CA LEU A 264 8.23 0.53 -5.70
C LEU A 264 6.94 0.93 -4.98
N ARG A 265 6.94 0.78 -3.66
CA ARG A 265 5.79 1.11 -2.78
C ARG A 265 5.42 2.60 -2.80
N ASP A 266 6.31 3.46 -3.29
CA ASP A 266 6.07 4.89 -3.49
C ASP A 266 5.43 5.21 -4.85
N GLY A 267 5.07 4.19 -5.62
CA GLY A 267 4.45 4.30 -6.94
C GLY A 267 5.42 4.52 -8.09
N SER A 268 6.74 4.58 -7.85
CA SER A 268 7.71 4.64 -8.94
C SER A 268 7.86 3.30 -9.65
N VAL A 269 8.10 3.34 -10.97
CA VAL A 269 8.33 2.18 -11.82
C VAL A 269 9.68 2.34 -12.50
N HIS A 270 10.47 1.28 -12.48
CA HIS A 270 11.80 1.21 -13.10
C HIS A 270 11.88 -0.01 -14.01
N GLU A 271 12.60 0.15 -15.12
CA GLU A 271 12.91 -0.87 -16.12
C GLU A 271 14.37 -1.33 -16.03
#